data_3d507b4852b30aa1003d38d1f6f7c604
#
_entry.id   3d507b4852b30aa1003d38d1f6f7c604
#
_cell.length_a   1.000
_cell.length_b   1.000
_cell.length_c   1.000
_cell.angle_alpha   90.00
_cell.angle_beta   90.00
_cell.angle_gamma   90.00
#
_symmetry.space_group_name_H-M   'P 1'
#
loop_
_entity.id
_entity.type
_entity.pdbx_description
1 polymer ?
#
loop_
_entity_poly.entity_id
_entity_poly.type
_entity_poly.pdbx_seq_one_letter_code
_entity_poly.pdbx_strand_id
1 'polypeptide(L)'
;FISETGNDRVGEMILANMRENGVDTANVNVFPEGKSPVSLAFLNERNDAEYIFYKDYPRQRLEVNMPEISSDDIIMIGSYFAITPVLRDKVKELLDRARDAGAIIYYDVNFRSTHANEAIKLMPTIIENFEYADILRGSTEDFQNMFRQPDADKVYSNHVGFYCPNFICTDADGDVRLRTKHVCKDYPVTPLKAVSTIGAGDNFNAGVVYGLLKYRVRRADLAELTEADWDAIIRCGMDFSADVCKSVSNSVSKEFAESYR
;
A
#
# COMPACT_ATOMS: atom_id res chain seq x y z
N PHE A 1 -7.45 -8.31 -8.46
CA PHE A 1 -7.23 -6.90 -8.20
C PHE A 1 -8.54 -6.13 -8.32
N ILE A 2 -8.86 -5.25 -7.35
CA ILE A 2 -10.10 -4.45 -7.36
C ILE A 2 -9.73 -3.02 -7.71
N SER A 3 -10.19 -2.55 -8.85
CA SER A 3 -9.90 -1.21 -9.36
C SER A 3 -10.86 -0.82 -10.49
N GLU A 4 -10.57 0.27 -11.17
CA GLU A 4 -11.33 0.74 -12.32
C GLU A 4 -10.44 1.38 -13.38
N THR A 5 -10.83 1.23 -14.65
CA THR A 5 -10.14 1.83 -15.80
C THR A 5 -11.15 2.14 -16.90
N GLY A 6 -10.77 3.00 -17.83
CA GLY A 6 -11.63 3.33 -18.99
C GLY A 6 -11.61 2.24 -20.07
N ASN A 7 -12.67 2.20 -20.86
CA ASN A 7 -12.74 1.39 -22.09
C ASN A 7 -12.00 2.11 -23.23
N ASP A 8 -10.70 2.27 -23.08
CA ASP A 8 -9.82 2.93 -24.04
C ASP A 8 -8.47 2.20 -24.17
N ARG A 9 -7.61 2.67 -25.06
CA ARG A 9 -6.32 2.05 -25.34
C ARG A 9 -5.41 1.97 -24.11
N VAL A 10 -5.49 2.95 -23.22
CA VAL A 10 -4.70 2.94 -21.97
C VAL A 10 -5.23 1.86 -21.03
N GLY A 11 -6.56 1.73 -20.89
CA GLY A 11 -7.18 0.67 -20.11
C GLY A 11 -6.83 -0.72 -20.62
N GLU A 12 -6.84 -0.93 -21.95
CA GLU A 12 -6.40 -2.18 -22.57
C GLU A 12 -4.94 -2.52 -22.21
N MET A 13 -4.03 -1.53 -22.27
CA MET A 13 -2.62 -1.70 -21.91
C MET A 13 -2.46 -2.07 -20.43
N ILE A 14 -3.19 -1.41 -19.53
CA ILE A 14 -3.18 -1.69 -18.10
C ILE A 14 -3.60 -3.13 -17.84
N LEU A 15 -4.77 -3.54 -18.38
CA LEU A 15 -5.30 -4.88 -18.17
C LEU A 15 -4.42 -5.96 -18.79
N ALA A 16 -3.83 -5.71 -19.97
CA ALA A 16 -2.90 -6.64 -20.60
C ALA A 16 -1.67 -6.86 -19.71
N ASN A 17 -1.03 -5.77 -19.24
CA ASN A 17 0.14 -5.86 -18.36
C ASN A 17 -0.17 -6.63 -17.06
N MET A 18 -1.32 -6.37 -16.44
CA MET A 18 -1.75 -7.10 -15.24
C MET A 18 -1.86 -8.59 -15.49
N ARG A 19 -2.55 -9.00 -16.58
CA ARG A 19 -2.75 -10.41 -16.92
C ARG A 19 -1.44 -11.12 -17.28
N GLU A 20 -0.55 -10.45 -18.00
CA GLU A 20 0.78 -10.97 -18.34
C GLU A 20 1.63 -11.24 -17.09
N ASN A 21 1.37 -10.52 -16.00
CA ASN A 21 2.00 -10.72 -14.69
C ASN A 21 1.18 -11.59 -13.73
N GLY A 22 0.16 -12.31 -14.22
CA GLY A 22 -0.62 -13.26 -13.44
C GLY A 22 -1.65 -12.64 -12.49
N VAL A 23 -1.95 -11.34 -12.64
CA VAL A 23 -2.96 -10.66 -11.82
C VAL A 23 -4.34 -10.93 -12.38
N ASP A 24 -5.26 -11.42 -11.54
CA ASP A 24 -6.67 -11.55 -11.90
C ASP A 24 -7.31 -10.16 -12.00
N THR A 25 -7.91 -9.89 -13.16
CA THR A 25 -8.58 -8.63 -13.51
C THR A 25 -10.10 -8.72 -13.53
N ALA A 26 -10.69 -9.81 -13.05
CA ALA A 26 -12.15 -10.03 -13.07
C ALA A 26 -12.92 -8.94 -12.26
N ASN A 27 -12.28 -8.37 -11.24
CA ASN A 27 -12.84 -7.32 -10.41
C ASN A 27 -12.30 -5.91 -10.75
N VAL A 28 -11.81 -5.72 -11.98
CA VAL A 28 -11.49 -4.37 -12.48
C VAL A 28 -12.69 -3.86 -13.29
N ASN A 29 -13.32 -2.79 -12.81
CA ASN A 29 -14.39 -2.12 -13.53
C ASN A 29 -13.86 -1.41 -14.78
N VAL A 30 -14.32 -1.82 -15.95
CA VAL A 30 -14.00 -1.14 -17.22
C VAL A 30 -15.18 -0.25 -17.58
N PHE A 31 -15.12 1.02 -17.23
CA PHE A 31 -16.23 1.94 -17.46
C PHE A 31 -16.26 2.39 -18.93
N PRO A 32 -17.48 2.46 -19.54
CA PRO A 32 -17.63 2.79 -20.97
C PRO A 32 -17.52 4.29 -21.25
N GLU A 33 -17.80 5.13 -20.26
CA GLU A 33 -17.76 6.58 -20.35
C GLU A 33 -16.57 7.12 -19.54
N GLY A 34 -15.89 8.16 -20.04
CA GLY A 34 -14.70 8.72 -19.44
C GLY A 34 -13.40 8.16 -20.01
N LYS A 35 -12.29 8.42 -19.35
CA LYS A 35 -10.94 8.00 -19.78
C LYS A 35 -10.20 7.32 -18.66
N SER A 36 -9.37 6.36 -19.02
CA SER A 36 -8.41 5.78 -18.07
C SER A 36 -7.57 6.86 -17.42
N PRO A 37 -7.43 6.85 -16.08
CA PRO A 37 -6.59 7.83 -15.40
C PRO A 37 -5.13 7.63 -15.80
N VAL A 38 -4.44 8.74 -16.05
CA VAL A 38 -3.01 8.76 -16.39
C VAL A 38 -2.30 9.68 -15.40
N SER A 39 -1.19 9.21 -14.87
CA SER A 39 -0.28 10.00 -14.06
C SER A 39 1.04 10.17 -14.80
N LEU A 40 1.46 11.42 -14.99
CA LEU A 40 2.79 11.72 -15.52
C LEU A 40 3.69 12.12 -14.36
N ALA A 41 4.84 11.46 -14.26
CA ALA A 41 5.89 11.76 -13.30
C ALA A 41 7.01 12.54 -14.01
N PHE A 42 7.29 13.74 -13.51
CA PHE A 42 8.41 14.58 -13.96
C PHE A 42 9.51 14.50 -12.92
N LEU A 43 10.64 13.92 -13.28
CA LEU A 43 11.78 13.78 -12.36
C LEU A 43 12.61 15.08 -12.37
N ASN A 44 12.92 15.59 -11.17
CA ASN A 44 13.86 16.68 -11.00
C ASN A 44 15.32 16.17 -10.97
N GLU A 45 16.30 17.08 -10.80
CA GLU A 45 17.73 16.76 -10.74
C GLU A 45 18.12 15.81 -9.58
N ARG A 46 17.24 15.67 -8.58
CA ARG A 46 17.41 14.76 -7.43
C ARG A 46 16.65 13.45 -7.58
N ASN A 47 16.05 13.21 -8.78
CA ASN A 47 15.14 12.09 -9.05
C ASN A 47 13.86 12.08 -8.21
N ASP A 48 13.46 13.21 -7.58
CA ASP A 48 12.16 13.34 -6.96
C ASP A 48 11.11 13.54 -8.05
N ALA A 49 9.96 12.88 -7.90
CA ALA A 49 8.90 12.92 -8.89
C ALA A 49 7.84 13.98 -8.54
N GLU A 50 7.59 14.90 -9.47
CA GLU A 50 6.39 15.75 -9.47
C GLU A 50 5.34 15.10 -10.37
N TYR A 51 4.10 14.96 -9.86
CA TYR A 51 3.04 14.24 -10.55
C TYR A 51 1.96 15.18 -11.10
N ILE A 52 1.59 14.97 -12.37
CA ILE A 52 0.39 15.54 -12.97
C ILE A 52 -0.61 14.42 -13.22
N PHE A 53 -1.84 14.56 -12.70
CA PHE A 53 -2.88 13.55 -12.81
C PHE A 53 -3.94 14.01 -13.82
N TYR A 54 -4.20 13.17 -14.82
CA TYR A 54 -5.32 13.31 -15.75
C TYR A 54 -6.40 12.30 -15.36
N LYS A 55 -7.56 12.81 -14.95
CA LYS A 55 -8.65 11.98 -14.43
C LYS A 55 -9.95 12.40 -15.09
N ASP A 56 -10.65 11.43 -15.68
CA ASP A 56 -11.98 11.62 -16.29
C ASP A 56 -12.85 10.41 -15.95
N TYR A 57 -13.36 10.41 -14.73
CA TYR A 57 -14.15 9.31 -14.20
C TYR A 57 -15.64 9.50 -14.48
N PRO A 58 -16.39 8.40 -14.70
CA PRO A 58 -17.85 8.44 -14.80
C PRO A 58 -18.48 8.80 -13.42
N ARG A 59 -19.79 9.02 -13.43
CA ARG A 59 -20.53 9.28 -12.18
C ARG A 59 -20.62 8.04 -11.30
N GLN A 60 -20.89 6.88 -11.93
CA GLN A 60 -20.91 5.58 -11.26
C GLN A 60 -19.49 5.05 -11.22
N ARG A 61 -19.07 4.62 -10.04
CA ARG A 61 -17.70 4.23 -9.75
C ARG A 61 -17.66 2.84 -9.17
N LEU A 62 -16.63 2.09 -9.56
CA LEU A 62 -16.30 0.76 -9.03
C LEU A 62 -17.50 -0.22 -9.04
N GLU A 63 -18.12 -0.38 -10.19
CA GLU A 63 -19.21 -1.33 -10.41
C GLU A 63 -18.64 -2.73 -10.61
N VAL A 64 -18.30 -3.38 -9.51
CA VAL A 64 -17.73 -4.73 -9.48
C VAL A 64 -18.45 -5.60 -8.47
N ASN A 65 -18.46 -6.91 -8.74
CA ASN A 65 -18.80 -7.89 -7.71
C ASN A 65 -17.63 -8.01 -6.75
N MET A 66 -17.91 -7.90 -5.45
CA MET A 66 -16.86 -8.15 -4.46
C MET A 66 -16.46 -9.62 -4.47
N PRO A 67 -15.15 -9.94 -4.40
CA PRO A 67 -14.71 -11.33 -4.40
C PRO A 67 -15.15 -12.05 -3.12
N GLU A 68 -15.13 -13.38 -3.18
CA GLU A 68 -15.14 -14.18 -1.96
C GLU A 68 -13.80 -14.03 -1.26
N ILE A 69 -13.85 -13.91 0.07
CA ILE A 69 -12.67 -13.71 0.92
C ILE A 69 -12.64 -14.81 1.97
N SER A 70 -11.46 -15.33 2.22
CA SER A 70 -11.18 -16.35 3.24
C SER A 70 -10.20 -15.86 4.31
N SER A 71 -10.05 -16.63 5.37
CA SER A 71 -9.07 -16.33 6.44
C SER A 71 -7.60 -16.47 6.00
N ASP A 72 -7.34 -17.03 4.82
CA ASP A 72 -5.99 -17.16 4.26
C ASP A 72 -5.64 -15.98 3.35
N ASP A 73 -6.58 -15.05 3.12
CA ASP A 73 -6.37 -13.90 2.27
C ASP A 73 -5.78 -12.70 3.03
N ILE A 74 -5.09 -11.85 2.28
CA ILE A 74 -4.62 -10.55 2.73
C ILE A 74 -5.25 -9.49 1.84
N ILE A 75 -6.04 -8.62 2.45
CA ILE A 75 -6.68 -7.50 1.76
C ILE A 75 -5.83 -6.25 1.97
N MET A 76 -5.14 -5.86 0.90
CA MET A 76 -4.35 -4.63 0.91
C MET A 76 -5.16 -3.47 0.32
N ILE A 77 -5.31 -2.41 1.11
CA ILE A 77 -5.92 -1.15 0.69
C ILE A 77 -4.93 -0.01 0.86
N GLY A 78 -5.11 1.07 0.12
CA GLY A 78 -4.23 2.23 0.30
C GLY A 78 -4.54 3.43 -0.59
N SER A 79 -3.70 4.46 -0.43
CA SER A 79 -3.73 5.69 -1.20
C SER A 79 -5.08 6.41 -1.14
N TYR A 80 -5.29 7.37 -2.04
CA TYR A 80 -6.54 8.13 -2.13
C TYR A 80 -7.76 7.26 -2.48
N PHE A 81 -7.54 6.10 -3.11
CA PHE A 81 -8.61 5.14 -3.40
C PHE A 81 -9.32 4.67 -2.12
N ALA A 82 -8.55 4.41 -1.07
CA ALA A 82 -9.09 3.93 0.20
C ALA A 82 -9.85 4.99 1.01
N ILE A 83 -9.68 6.30 0.70
CA ILE A 83 -10.22 7.41 1.49
C ILE A 83 -11.15 8.34 0.71
N THR A 84 -11.25 8.16 -0.62
CA THR A 84 -12.14 9.02 -1.42
C THR A 84 -13.61 8.79 -1.06
N PRO A 85 -14.38 9.85 -0.78
CA PRO A 85 -15.79 9.71 -0.39
C PRO A 85 -16.65 8.97 -1.41
N VAL A 86 -16.30 9.07 -2.70
CA VAL A 86 -17.07 8.46 -3.80
C VAL A 86 -17.02 6.93 -3.77
N LEU A 87 -15.93 6.36 -3.27
CA LEU A 87 -15.75 4.90 -3.18
C LEU A 87 -15.96 4.34 -1.77
N ARG A 88 -16.27 5.21 -0.79
CA ARG A 88 -16.28 4.82 0.62
C ARG A 88 -17.14 3.60 0.91
N ASP A 89 -18.37 3.57 0.39
CA ASP A 89 -19.30 2.46 0.64
C ASP A 89 -18.75 1.13 0.09
N LYS A 90 -18.11 1.17 -1.08
CA LYS A 90 -17.49 -0.01 -1.69
C LYS A 90 -16.25 -0.49 -0.95
N VAL A 91 -15.40 0.46 -0.54
CA VAL A 91 -14.22 0.14 0.29
C VAL A 91 -14.67 -0.45 1.63
N LYS A 92 -15.69 0.14 2.26
CA LYS A 92 -16.23 -0.37 3.52
C LYS A 92 -16.82 -1.77 3.36
N GLU A 93 -17.59 -2.03 2.30
CA GLU A 93 -18.11 -3.36 1.99
C GLU A 93 -16.97 -4.40 1.91
N LEU A 94 -15.86 -4.06 1.23
CA LEU A 94 -14.70 -4.94 1.13
C LEU A 94 -14.06 -5.19 2.51
N LEU A 95 -13.90 -4.15 3.32
CA LEU A 95 -13.30 -4.24 4.65
C LEU A 95 -14.17 -5.04 5.62
N ASP A 96 -15.50 -4.86 5.59
CA ASP A 96 -16.44 -5.64 6.41
C ASP A 96 -16.34 -7.13 6.04
N ARG A 97 -16.35 -7.48 4.74
CA ARG A 97 -16.18 -8.87 4.28
C ARG A 97 -14.84 -9.47 4.70
N ALA A 98 -13.74 -8.70 4.60
CA ALA A 98 -12.41 -9.15 5.02
C ALA A 98 -12.36 -9.43 6.52
N ARG A 99 -12.93 -8.53 7.32
CA ARG A 99 -13.01 -8.69 8.78
C ARG A 99 -13.83 -9.91 9.17
N ASP A 100 -14.99 -10.10 8.56
CA ASP A 100 -15.90 -11.23 8.81
C ASP A 100 -15.27 -12.58 8.42
N ALA A 101 -14.49 -12.59 7.33
CA ALA A 101 -13.75 -13.77 6.88
C ALA A 101 -12.51 -14.07 7.73
N GLY A 102 -12.05 -13.14 8.56
CA GLY A 102 -10.82 -13.27 9.33
C GLY A 102 -9.55 -13.10 8.49
N ALA A 103 -9.65 -12.45 7.33
CA ALA A 103 -8.50 -12.08 6.49
C ALA A 103 -7.65 -11.00 7.16
N ILE A 104 -6.35 -10.94 6.82
CA ILE A 104 -5.50 -9.82 7.23
C ILE A 104 -5.86 -8.59 6.42
N ILE A 105 -6.07 -7.45 7.10
CA ILE A 105 -6.27 -6.15 6.46
C ILE A 105 -4.96 -5.35 6.61
N TYR A 106 -4.30 -5.10 5.47
CA TYR A 106 -3.08 -4.32 5.37
C TYR A 106 -3.42 -2.96 4.78
N TYR A 107 -3.20 -1.89 5.53
CA TYR A 107 -3.45 -0.53 5.08
C TYR A 107 -2.15 0.23 4.83
N ASP A 108 -1.90 0.59 3.56
CA ASP A 108 -0.84 1.54 3.18
C ASP A 108 -1.44 2.94 3.04
N VAL A 109 -1.09 3.82 3.95
CA VAL A 109 -1.64 5.17 4.02
C VAL A 109 -1.40 5.95 2.73
N ASN A 110 -0.16 5.99 2.24
CA ASN A 110 0.28 6.62 0.99
C ASN A 110 -0.42 7.99 0.74
N PHE A 111 -0.34 8.87 1.76
CA PHE A 111 -1.04 10.16 1.79
C PHE A 111 -0.19 11.27 1.18
N ARG A 112 -0.39 11.53 -0.09
CA ARG A 112 0.41 12.50 -0.86
C ARG A 112 0.21 13.94 -0.41
N SER A 113 1.24 14.77 -0.55
CA SER A 113 1.22 16.20 -0.23
C SER A 113 0.11 16.98 -0.94
N THR A 114 -0.31 16.54 -2.13
CA THR A 114 -1.44 17.11 -2.88
C THR A 114 -2.77 17.06 -2.12
N HIS A 115 -2.91 16.16 -1.15
CA HIS A 115 -4.10 15.99 -0.31
C HIS A 115 -3.95 16.61 1.09
N ALA A 116 -2.79 17.18 1.43
CA ALA A 116 -2.52 17.72 2.76
C ALA A 116 -3.55 18.79 3.20
N ASN A 117 -4.06 19.58 2.27
CA ASN A 117 -5.10 20.59 2.55
C ASN A 117 -6.48 19.96 2.85
N GLU A 118 -6.70 18.71 2.46
CA GLU A 118 -7.94 17.98 2.71
C GLU A 118 -7.83 17.05 3.94
N ALA A 119 -6.66 16.99 4.58
CA ALA A 119 -6.37 16.03 5.67
C ALA A 119 -7.46 16.05 6.76
N ILE A 120 -7.86 17.25 7.23
CA ILE A 120 -8.89 17.38 8.27
C ILE A 120 -10.22 16.78 7.82
N LYS A 121 -10.62 16.99 6.56
CA LYS A 121 -11.87 16.48 5.99
C LYS A 121 -11.85 14.97 5.82
N LEU A 122 -10.68 14.41 5.47
CA LEU A 122 -10.48 12.99 5.21
C LEU A 122 -10.19 12.20 6.49
N MET A 123 -9.85 12.88 7.59
CA MET A 123 -9.43 12.26 8.85
C MET A 123 -10.44 11.23 9.39
N PRO A 124 -11.77 11.46 9.39
CA PRO A 124 -12.72 10.45 9.87
C PRO A 124 -12.60 9.12 9.11
N THR A 125 -12.45 9.17 7.78
CA THR A 125 -12.29 7.99 6.94
C THR A 125 -10.93 7.31 7.17
N ILE A 126 -9.88 8.11 7.37
CA ILE A 126 -8.53 7.59 7.68
C ILE A 126 -8.54 6.84 9.01
N ILE A 127 -9.14 7.41 10.05
CA ILE A 127 -9.25 6.76 11.37
C ILE A 127 -10.09 5.48 11.26
N GLU A 128 -11.21 5.52 10.53
CA GLU A 128 -12.01 4.31 10.30
C GLU A 128 -11.17 3.21 9.60
N ASN A 129 -10.31 3.54 8.63
CA ASN A 129 -9.38 2.58 8.04
C ASN A 129 -8.35 2.06 9.06
N PHE A 130 -7.88 2.89 9.99
CA PHE A 130 -6.99 2.44 11.08
C PHE A 130 -7.67 1.40 11.98
N GLU A 131 -8.97 1.57 12.27
CA GLU A 131 -9.76 0.62 13.06
C GLU A 131 -9.98 -0.72 12.34
N TYR A 132 -9.96 -0.72 11.00
CA TYR A 132 -10.03 -1.95 10.20
C TYR A 132 -8.68 -2.64 10.10
N ALA A 133 -7.59 -1.89 10.03
CA ALA A 133 -6.27 -2.40 9.73
C ALA A 133 -5.70 -3.31 10.83
N ASP A 134 -5.19 -4.45 10.42
CA ASP A 134 -4.39 -5.34 11.28
C ASP A 134 -2.90 -4.94 11.21
N ILE A 135 -2.46 -4.44 10.04
CA ILE A 135 -1.13 -3.88 9.81
C ILE A 135 -1.31 -2.53 9.11
N LEU A 136 -0.69 -1.50 9.66
CA LEU A 136 -0.68 -0.16 9.08
C LEU A 136 0.73 0.22 8.66
N ARG A 137 0.90 0.61 7.41
CA ARG A 137 2.15 1.14 6.89
C ARG A 137 1.97 2.56 6.37
N GLY A 138 2.97 3.38 6.54
CA GLY A 138 3.11 4.69 5.92
C GLY A 138 4.56 5.14 5.92
N SER A 139 4.86 6.22 5.20
CA SER A 139 6.16 6.87 5.23
C SER A 139 6.17 8.04 6.23
N THR A 140 7.37 8.48 6.61
CA THR A 140 7.55 9.71 7.41
C THR A 140 6.91 10.92 6.73
N GLU A 141 6.94 10.98 5.38
CA GLU A 141 6.28 12.01 4.58
C GLU A 141 4.75 11.96 4.71
N ASP A 142 4.16 10.76 4.64
CA ASP A 142 2.72 10.59 4.81
C ASP A 142 2.24 11.16 6.15
N PHE A 143 2.93 10.82 7.23
CA PHE A 143 2.57 11.27 8.57
C PHE A 143 2.85 12.76 8.79
N GLN A 144 3.89 13.29 8.15
CA GLN A 144 4.13 14.74 8.11
C GLN A 144 2.97 15.46 7.41
N ASN A 145 2.47 14.92 6.30
CA ASN A 145 1.35 15.50 5.56
C ASN A 145 0.03 15.42 6.35
N MET A 146 -0.21 14.32 7.07
CA MET A 146 -1.45 14.07 7.81
C MET A 146 -1.48 14.76 9.17
N PHE A 147 -0.42 14.59 9.96
CA PHE A 147 -0.40 14.94 11.38
C PHE A 147 0.59 16.04 11.72
N ARG A 148 1.37 16.54 10.75
CA ARG A 148 2.51 17.44 10.96
C ARG A 148 3.56 16.81 11.90
N GLN A 149 3.67 15.47 11.87
CA GLN A 149 4.52 14.69 12.75
C GLN A 149 5.23 13.58 11.95
N PRO A 150 6.54 13.71 11.66
CA PRO A 150 7.31 12.68 10.95
C PRO A 150 7.90 11.61 11.89
N ASP A 151 7.92 11.84 13.20
CA ASP A 151 8.49 10.93 14.18
C ASP A 151 7.60 9.70 14.38
N ALA A 152 8.10 8.52 14.01
CA ALA A 152 7.35 7.28 14.03
C ALA A 152 6.84 6.88 15.42
N ASP A 153 7.63 7.14 16.49
CA ASP A 153 7.23 6.81 17.87
C ASP A 153 6.07 7.67 18.32
N LYS A 154 6.12 8.97 17.98
CA LYS A 154 5.02 9.89 18.29
C LYS A 154 3.78 9.60 17.43
N VAL A 155 3.97 9.24 16.17
CA VAL A 155 2.84 8.82 15.31
C VAL A 155 2.18 7.57 15.89
N TYR A 156 2.97 6.57 16.25
CA TYR A 156 2.43 5.35 16.85
C TYR A 156 1.71 5.65 18.16
N SER A 157 2.36 6.34 19.10
CA SER A 157 1.81 6.58 20.44
C SER A 157 0.59 7.50 20.46
N ASN A 158 0.53 8.49 19.56
CA ASN A 158 -0.49 9.54 19.61
C ASN A 158 -1.64 9.34 18.60
N HIS A 159 -1.42 8.57 17.52
CA HIS A 159 -2.37 8.51 16.41
C HIS A 159 -2.75 7.10 15.96
N VAL A 160 -1.82 6.15 15.97
CA VAL A 160 -2.02 4.83 15.34
C VAL A 160 -2.27 3.72 16.34
N GLY A 161 -1.44 3.62 17.37
CA GLY A 161 -1.40 2.47 18.28
C GLY A 161 -2.69 2.17 19.05
N PHE A 162 -3.60 3.15 19.16
CA PHE A 162 -4.93 2.96 19.74
C PHE A 162 -5.87 2.15 18.86
N TYR A 163 -5.64 2.17 17.54
CA TYR A 163 -6.50 1.56 16.53
C TYR A 163 -5.85 0.32 15.92
N CYS A 164 -4.60 0.44 15.48
CA CYS A 164 -3.85 -0.62 14.83
C CYS A 164 -2.56 -0.92 15.61
N PRO A 165 -2.42 -2.16 16.15
CA PRO A 165 -1.26 -2.50 16.98
C PRO A 165 0.02 -2.72 16.20
N ASN A 166 -0.05 -3.06 14.91
CA ASN A 166 1.13 -3.36 14.09
C ASN A 166 1.38 -2.22 13.10
N PHE A 167 2.40 -1.44 13.38
CA PHE A 167 2.74 -0.23 12.64
C PHE A 167 4.13 -0.33 12.03
N ILE A 168 4.21 -0.01 10.73
CA ILE A 168 5.45 0.05 9.96
C ILE A 168 5.59 1.47 9.41
N CYS A 169 6.68 2.14 9.76
CA CYS A 169 7.02 3.45 9.21
C CYS A 169 8.30 3.35 8.39
N THR A 170 8.24 3.75 7.12
CA THR A 170 9.41 3.79 6.25
C THR A 170 9.90 5.22 6.09
N ASP A 171 11.21 5.39 5.98
CA ASP A 171 11.86 6.66 5.69
C ASP A 171 12.66 6.52 4.39
N ALA A 172 12.61 7.51 3.50
CA ALA A 172 13.29 7.46 2.22
C ALA A 172 14.81 7.38 2.37
N ASP A 173 15.36 8.13 3.33
CA ASP A 173 16.79 8.25 3.60
C ASP A 173 17.19 7.63 4.95
N GLY A 174 16.30 6.88 5.57
CA GLY A 174 16.46 6.38 6.93
C GLY A 174 16.02 4.93 7.11
N ASP A 175 15.65 4.62 8.34
CA ASP A 175 15.35 3.28 8.78
C ASP A 175 13.89 2.89 8.50
N VAL A 176 13.63 1.59 8.40
CA VAL A 176 12.28 1.03 8.56
C VAL A 176 12.04 0.83 10.05
N ARG A 177 10.96 1.41 10.58
CA ARG A 177 10.61 1.33 12.00
C ARG A 177 9.37 0.49 12.19
N LEU A 178 9.50 -0.56 12.97
CA LEU A 178 8.39 -1.44 13.37
C LEU A 178 7.99 -1.12 14.81
N ARG A 179 6.71 -0.90 15.03
CA ARG A 179 6.12 -0.73 16.36
C ARG A 179 4.90 -1.64 16.49
N THR A 180 4.96 -2.53 17.46
CA THR A 180 3.86 -3.40 17.85
C THR A 180 3.66 -3.34 19.36
N LYS A 181 2.71 -4.11 19.88
CA LYS A 181 2.56 -4.27 21.34
C LYS A 181 3.83 -4.82 22.02
N HIS A 182 4.57 -5.69 21.32
CA HIS A 182 5.66 -6.49 21.89
C HIS A 182 7.03 -6.22 21.26
N VAL A 183 7.05 -5.64 20.07
CA VAL A 183 8.27 -5.37 19.31
C VAL A 183 8.37 -3.87 19.00
N CYS A 184 9.52 -3.29 19.36
CA CYS A 184 9.90 -1.93 19.02
C CYS A 184 11.30 -2.00 18.41
N LYS A 185 11.40 -1.95 17.07
CA LYS A 185 12.66 -2.19 16.36
C LYS A 185 12.82 -1.27 15.16
N ASP A 186 14.05 -0.84 14.97
CA ASP A 186 14.48 -0.07 13.81
C ASP A 186 15.39 -0.95 12.94
N TYR A 187 15.13 -0.96 11.65
CA TYR A 187 15.90 -1.73 10.66
C TYR A 187 16.67 -0.73 9.78
N PRO A 188 18.00 -0.68 9.94
CA PRO A 188 18.80 0.23 9.14
C PRO A 188 18.76 -0.15 7.67
N VAL A 189 18.48 0.85 6.82
CA VAL A 189 18.52 0.68 5.36
C VAL A 189 19.93 0.94 4.86
N THR A 190 20.48 -0.04 4.15
CA THR A 190 21.79 0.15 3.51
C THR A 190 21.66 1.16 2.38
N PRO A 191 22.41 2.27 2.40
CA PRO A 191 22.39 3.24 1.31
C PRO A 191 22.72 2.59 -0.02
N LEU A 192 21.86 2.79 -1.00
CA LEU A 192 22.10 2.34 -2.35
C LEU A 192 22.00 3.52 -3.31
N LYS A 193 22.81 3.50 -4.39
CA LYS A 193 22.65 4.47 -5.45
C LYS A 193 21.46 4.09 -6.31
N ALA A 194 20.30 4.63 -5.96
CA ALA A 194 19.08 4.37 -6.69
C ALA A 194 19.12 4.91 -8.12
N VAL A 195 18.62 4.14 -9.07
CA VAL A 195 18.32 4.60 -10.44
C VAL A 195 16.97 5.33 -10.43
N SER A 196 15.99 4.79 -9.68
CA SER A 196 14.68 5.40 -9.45
C SER A 196 14.17 4.93 -8.10
N THR A 197 13.45 5.80 -7.37
CA THR A 197 12.75 5.44 -6.14
C THR A 197 11.25 5.22 -6.35
N ILE A 198 10.78 5.38 -7.60
CA ILE A 198 9.36 5.17 -7.95
C ILE A 198 9.01 3.70 -7.74
N GLY A 199 7.96 3.45 -6.97
CA GLY A 199 7.50 2.10 -6.64
C GLY A 199 8.24 1.43 -5.48
N ALA A 200 9.22 2.09 -4.83
CA ALA A 200 9.93 1.51 -3.68
C ALA A 200 8.98 1.16 -2.53
N GLY A 201 8.04 2.05 -2.20
CA GLY A 201 7.01 1.81 -1.19
C GLY A 201 6.05 0.68 -1.56
N ASP A 202 5.61 0.64 -2.82
CA ASP A 202 4.69 -0.39 -3.31
C ASP A 202 5.36 -1.78 -3.28
N ASN A 203 6.64 -1.85 -3.68
CA ASN A 203 7.39 -3.11 -3.62
C ASN A 203 7.79 -3.49 -2.18
N PHE A 204 8.02 -2.53 -1.29
CA PHE A 204 8.13 -2.82 0.14
C PHE A 204 6.87 -3.52 0.66
N ASN A 205 5.69 -3.00 0.36
CA ASN A 205 4.43 -3.61 0.73
C ASN A 205 4.27 -5.01 0.12
N ALA A 206 4.60 -5.17 -1.16
CA ALA A 206 4.57 -6.48 -1.83
C ALA A 206 5.50 -7.49 -1.14
N GLY A 207 6.69 -7.06 -0.72
CA GLY A 207 7.62 -7.89 0.04
C GLY A 207 7.10 -8.28 1.42
N VAL A 208 6.47 -7.34 2.15
CA VAL A 208 5.83 -7.65 3.45
C VAL A 208 4.70 -8.67 3.26
N VAL A 209 3.81 -8.45 2.27
CA VAL A 209 2.74 -9.40 1.94
C VAL A 209 3.31 -10.76 1.54
N TYR A 210 4.36 -10.78 0.71
CA TYR A 210 5.06 -12.03 0.37
C TYR A 210 5.59 -12.73 1.63
N GLY A 211 6.21 -12.00 2.56
CA GLY A 211 6.70 -12.56 3.83
C GLY A 211 5.58 -13.18 4.66
N LEU A 212 4.46 -12.48 4.82
CA LEU A 212 3.29 -12.99 5.53
C LEU A 212 2.78 -14.31 4.90
N LEU A 213 2.68 -14.38 3.57
CA LEU A 213 2.24 -15.56 2.84
C LEU A 213 3.27 -16.70 2.93
N LYS A 214 4.56 -16.40 2.77
CA LYS A 214 5.67 -17.38 2.84
C LYS A 214 5.71 -18.07 4.20
N TYR A 215 5.53 -17.32 5.27
CA TYR A 215 5.52 -17.86 6.64
C TYR A 215 4.13 -18.28 7.11
N ARG A 216 3.11 -18.23 6.22
CA ARG A 216 1.72 -18.64 6.50
C ARG A 216 1.10 -17.94 7.70
N VAL A 217 1.43 -16.67 7.87
CA VAL A 217 0.86 -15.85 8.96
C VAL A 217 -0.60 -15.57 8.66
N ARG A 218 -1.47 -15.91 9.58
CA ARG A 218 -2.88 -15.55 9.58
C ARG A 218 -3.15 -14.38 10.51
N ARG A 219 -4.31 -13.79 10.40
CA ARG A 219 -4.72 -12.68 11.27
C ARG A 219 -4.60 -13.02 12.76
N ALA A 220 -5.00 -14.24 13.15
CA ALA A 220 -4.93 -14.70 14.53
C ALA A 220 -3.51 -14.79 15.07
N ASP A 221 -2.51 -14.98 14.20
CA ASP A 221 -1.10 -15.16 14.60
C ASP A 221 -0.39 -13.81 14.83
N LEU A 222 -0.92 -12.70 14.30
CA LEU A 222 -0.25 -11.39 14.32
C LEU A 222 0.10 -10.90 15.73
N ALA A 223 -0.74 -11.22 16.72
CA ALA A 223 -0.51 -10.82 18.11
C ALA A 223 0.63 -11.59 18.79
N GLU A 224 0.97 -12.77 18.26
CA GLU A 224 1.96 -13.69 18.82
C GLU A 224 3.30 -13.69 18.05
N LEU A 225 3.38 -12.90 16.96
CA LEU A 225 4.63 -12.82 16.19
C LEU A 225 5.78 -12.29 17.05
N THR A 226 6.85 -13.07 17.05
CA THR A 226 8.09 -12.72 17.74
C THR A 226 8.89 -11.66 16.95
N GLU A 227 9.90 -11.09 17.58
CA GLU A 227 10.85 -10.20 16.89
C GLU A 227 11.49 -10.89 15.68
N ALA A 228 11.86 -12.19 15.82
CA ALA A 228 12.47 -12.94 14.73
C ALA A 228 11.52 -13.16 13.54
N ASP A 229 10.23 -13.35 13.80
CA ASP A 229 9.21 -13.49 12.74
C ASP A 229 9.07 -12.15 11.99
N TRP A 230 8.97 -11.04 12.72
CA TRP A 230 8.92 -9.72 12.11
C TRP A 230 10.21 -9.37 11.36
N ASP A 231 11.39 -9.76 11.87
CA ASP A 231 12.67 -9.58 11.16
C ASP A 231 12.63 -10.24 9.77
N ALA A 232 12.11 -11.45 9.69
CA ALA A 232 12.00 -12.18 8.44
C ALA A 232 11.01 -11.50 7.46
N ILE A 233 9.86 -11.02 7.96
CA ILE A 233 8.84 -10.35 7.17
C ILE A 233 9.34 -8.99 6.67
N ILE A 234 9.88 -8.16 7.56
CA ILE A 234 10.38 -6.81 7.19
C ILE A 234 11.56 -6.90 6.22
N ARG A 235 12.43 -7.91 6.36
CA ARG A 235 13.52 -8.16 5.41
C ARG A 235 12.98 -8.40 4.01
N CYS A 236 11.92 -9.18 3.84
CA CYS A 236 11.28 -9.34 2.53
C CYS A 236 10.87 -7.98 1.94
N GLY A 237 10.25 -7.10 2.73
CA GLY A 237 9.90 -5.75 2.29
C GLY A 237 11.11 -4.93 1.85
N MET A 238 12.17 -4.94 2.66
CA MET A 238 13.40 -4.20 2.36
C MET A 238 14.10 -4.73 1.10
N ASP A 239 14.18 -6.04 0.91
CA ASP A 239 14.83 -6.66 -0.24
C ASP A 239 14.08 -6.34 -1.54
N PHE A 240 12.75 -6.41 -1.54
CA PHE A 240 11.91 -6.05 -2.69
C PHE A 240 12.06 -4.55 -3.04
N SER A 241 12.01 -3.69 -2.04
CA SER A 241 12.23 -2.25 -2.21
C SER A 241 13.62 -1.94 -2.77
N ALA A 242 14.66 -2.62 -2.28
CA ALA A 242 16.03 -2.44 -2.75
C ALA A 242 16.23 -2.92 -4.19
N ASP A 243 15.54 -3.98 -4.61
CA ASP A 243 15.65 -4.48 -5.99
C ASP A 243 15.01 -3.51 -6.99
N VAL A 244 13.79 -3.04 -6.71
CA VAL A 244 13.10 -2.10 -7.62
C VAL A 244 13.88 -0.80 -7.82
N CYS A 245 14.60 -0.33 -6.81
CA CYS A 245 15.40 0.89 -6.90
C CYS A 245 16.61 0.79 -7.84
N LYS A 246 16.96 -0.41 -8.32
CA LYS A 246 18.08 -0.61 -9.26
C LYS A 246 17.74 -0.33 -10.73
N SER A 247 16.47 -0.08 -11.04
CA SER A 247 16.00 0.14 -12.40
C SER A 247 14.93 1.23 -12.47
N VAL A 248 14.44 1.52 -13.67
CA VAL A 248 13.26 2.38 -13.88
C VAL A 248 11.95 1.58 -13.90
N SER A 249 12.03 0.27 -13.75
CA SER A 249 10.85 -0.59 -13.61
C SER A 249 10.19 -0.36 -12.26
N ASN A 250 8.87 -0.39 -12.22
CA ASN A 250 8.10 -0.26 -10.98
C ASN A 250 7.80 -1.62 -10.30
N SER A 251 8.46 -2.67 -10.75
CA SER A 251 8.34 -4.03 -10.22
C SER A 251 9.72 -4.64 -10.01
N VAL A 252 9.81 -5.62 -9.12
CA VAL A 252 11.02 -6.41 -8.93
C VAL A 252 11.46 -7.07 -10.23
N SER A 253 12.77 -7.27 -10.39
CA SER A 253 13.33 -7.96 -11.56
C SER A 253 12.94 -9.44 -11.59
N LYS A 254 12.88 -10.04 -12.77
CA LYS A 254 12.59 -11.48 -12.90
C LYS A 254 13.67 -12.33 -12.25
N GLU A 255 14.92 -11.93 -12.40
CA GLU A 255 16.07 -12.58 -11.80
C GLU A 255 15.98 -12.58 -10.27
N PHE A 256 15.60 -11.43 -9.68
CA PHE A 256 15.35 -11.34 -8.24
C PHE A 256 14.20 -12.27 -7.83
N ALA A 257 13.06 -12.20 -8.49
CA ALA A 257 11.88 -12.99 -8.17
C ALA A 257 12.16 -14.52 -8.25
N GLU A 258 12.95 -14.96 -9.22
CA GLU A 258 13.36 -16.37 -9.39
C GLU A 258 14.31 -16.82 -8.27
N SER A 259 15.23 -15.95 -7.84
CA SER A 259 16.21 -16.25 -6.78
C SER A 259 15.62 -16.19 -5.38
N TYR A 260 14.49 -15.53 -5.19
CA TYR A 260 13.90 -15.25 -3.87
C TYR A 260 12.91 -16.33 -3.38
N ARG A 261 12.70 -17.37 -4.17
CA ARG A 261 11.77 -18.48 -3.87
C ARG A 261 12.18 -19.36 -2.69
#